data_a02686c4e6fc44a34f9b3551420224ed
#
_entry.id   a02686c4e6fc44a34f9b3551420224ed
#
_cell.length_a   1.000
_cell.length_b   1.000
_cell.length_c   1.000
_cell.angle_alpha   90.00
_cell.angle_beta   90.00
_cell.angle_gamma   90.00
#
_symmetry.space_group_name_H-M   'P 1'
#
loop_
_entity.id
_entity.type
_entity.pdbx_description
1 polymer ?
#
loop_
_entity_poly.entity_id
_entity_poly.type
_entity_poly.pdbx_seq_one_letter_code
_entity_poly.pdbx_strand_id
1 'polypeptide(L)'
;SQGFSNFYLQSFDHAVKEKLKIKHYVRYVDDIVMLDSNKRKLHKAHEAIVRILRRGRLTIKGNWQVWRYGTRPIDFVGYRFYKRFTLLRKHIFYSLTRTVRKIQRFGVRLRQCVRFVSYISRAKPINFKDYYINNIKPIISKGRAQKIISYHAHTLGAVA
;
A
#
# COMPACT_ATOMS: atom_id res chain seq x y z
N SER A 1 16.81 -3.42 -3.71
CA SER A 1 16.03 -4.63 -4.05
C SER A 1 14.80 -4.37 -4.91
N GLN A 2 14.05 -3.25 -4.73
CA GLN A 2 12.89 -2.91 -5.60
C GLN A 2 13.28 -2.65 -7.05
N GLY A 3 14.41 -1.97 -7.31
CA GLY A 3 14.92 -1.74 -8.65
C GLY A 3 15.25 -3.05 -9.39
N PHE A 4 15.88 -3.99 -8.71
CA PHE A 4 16.21 -5.30 -9.26
C PHE A 4 14.94 -6.10 -9.60
N SER A 5 13.94 -6.11 -8.72
CA SER A 5 12.66 -6.77 -8.97
C SER A 5 11.93 -6.14 -10.17
N ASN A 6 11.97 -4.82 -10.33
CA ASN A 6 11.36 -4.14 -11.47
C ASN A 6 12.07 -4.48 -12.78
N PHE A 7 13.39 -4.50 -12.80
CA PHE A 7 14.18 -4.89 -13.95
C PHE A 7 13.90 -6.35 -14.35
N TYR A 8 13.91 -7.25 -13.38
CA TYR A 8 13.66 -8.69 -13.61
C TYR A 8 12.28 -8.99 -14.20
N LEU A 9 11.25 -8.24 -13.76
CA LEU A 9 9.87 -8.40 -14.23
C LEU A 9 9.49 -7.47 -15.40
N GLN A 10 10.42 -6.73 -15.98
CA GLN A 10 10.14 -5.82 -17.09
C GLN A 10 9.58 -6.55 -18.31
N SER A 11 10.18 -7.67 -18.73
CA SER A 11 9.70 -8.50 -19.84
C SER A 11 8.31 -9.07 -19.57
N PHE A 12 8.01 -9.37 -18.31
CA PHE A 12 6.68 -9.79 -17.87
C PHE A 12 5.66 -8.65 -18.00
N ASP A 13 5.98 -7.43 -17.57
CA ASP A 13 5.11 -6.26 -17.69
C ASP A 13 4.77 -5.95 -19.15
N HIS A 14 5.78 -6.02 -20.05
CA HIS A 14 5.59 -5.89 -21.49
C HIS A 14 4.66 -6.98 -22.04
N ALA A 15 4.86 -8.22 -21.65
CA ALA A 15 4.01 -9.33 -22.11
C ALA A 15 2.54 -9.13 -21.68
N VAL A 16 2.28 -8.67 -20.46
CA VAL A 16 0.92 -8.40 -19.97
C VAL A 16 0.24 -7.28 -20.76
N LYS A 17 0.96 -6.19 -21.03
CA LYS A 17 0.40 -5.03 -21.74
C LYS A 17 0.27 -5.25 -23.23
N GLU A 18 1.31 -5.76 -23.90
CA GLU A 18 1.41 -5.82 -25.35
C GLU A 18 0.83 -7.11 -25.92
N LYS A 19 1.18 -8.28 -25.35
CA LYS A 19 0.72 -9.58 -25.85
C LYS A 19 -0.67 -9.95 -25.36
N LEU A 20 -0.91 -9.78 -24.03
CA LEU A 20 -2.21 -10.09 -23.43
C LEU A 20 -3.21 -8.95 -23.55
N LYS A 21 -2.77 -7.75 -23.94
CA LYS A 21 -3.58 -6.54 -24.15
C LYS A 21 -4.49 -6.23 -22.96
N ILE A 22 -3.95 -6.36 -21.72
CA ILE A 22 -4.64 -5.99 -20.49
C ILE A 22 -4.43 -4.49 -20.26
N LYS A 23 -5.43 -3.68 -20.57
CA LYS A 23 -5.37 -2.21 -20.47
C LYS A 23 -5.16 -1.73 -19.03
N HIS A 24 -5.91 -2.31 -18.08
CA HIS A 24 -5.86 -1.92 -16.67
C HIS A 24 -5.03 -2.93 -15.88
N TYR A 25 -3.75 -2.68 -15.85
CA TYR A 25 -2.73 -3.49 -15.19
C TYR A 25 -1.89 -2.61 -14.27
N VAL A 26 -1.76 -3.02 -13.03
CA VAL A 26 -0.89 -2.39 -12.03
C VAL A 26 -0.12 -3.48 -11.29
N ARG A 27 1.18 -3.27 -11.13
CA ARG A 27 2.07 -4.10 -10.32
C ARG A 27 2.83 -3.25 -9.31
N TYR A 28 2.96 -3.76 -8.11
CA TYR A 28 3.84 -3.22 -7.09
C TYR A 28 4.63 -4.38 -6.48
N VAL A 29 5.90 -4.48 -6.85
CA VAL A 29 6.82 -5.58 -6.51
C VAL A 29 6.22 -6.92 -6.96
N ASP A 30 5.62 -7.68 -6.03
CA ASP A 30 5.00 -8.99 -6.23
C ASP A 30 3.46 -8.94 -6.27
N ASP A 31 2.85 -7.84 -5.84
CA ASP A 31 1.40 -7.65 -5.89
C ASP A 31 0.96 -7.21 -7.29
N ILE A 32 0.02 -7.95 -7.89
CA ILE A 32 -0.49 -7.70 -9.25
C ILE A 32 -2.00 -7.56 -9.22
N VAL A 33 -2.50 -6.50 -9.86
CA VAL A 33 -3.94 -6.26 -10.10
C VAL A 33 -4.18 -6.07 -11.59
N MET A 34 -5.16 -6.79 -12.12
CA MET A 34 -5.62 -6.67 -13.50
C MET A 34 -7.12 -6.47 -13.53
N LEU A 35 -7.61 -5.56 -14.38
CA LEU A 35 -9.04 -5.32 -14.58
C LEU A 35 -9.37 -5.45 -16.07
N ASP A 36 -10.41 -6.19 -16.37
CA ASP A 36 -10.99 -6.30 -17.70
C ASP A 36 -12.49 -6.58 -17.58
N SER A 37 -13.28 -6.16 -18.54
CA SER A 37 -14.72 -6.45 -18.60
C SER A 37 -15.01 -7.93 -18.90
N ASN A 38 -14.08 -8.63 -19.54
CA ASN A 38 -14.22 -10.02 -19.93
C ASN A 38 -13.50 -10.95 -18.95
N LYS A 39 -14.29 -11.66 -18.13
CA LYS A 39 -13.78 -12.63 -17.15
C LYS A 39 -12.97 -13.75 -17.79
N ARG A 40 -13.41 -14.27 -18.97
CA ARG A 40 -12.69 -15.34 -19.68
C ARG A 40 -11.29 -14.87 -20.14
N LYS A 41 -11.18 -13.60 -20.55
CA LYS A 41 -9.90 -13.00 -20.90
C LYS A 41 -8.96 -12.93 -19.70
N LEU A 42 -9.45 -12.59 -18.50
CA LEU A 42 -8.65 -12.60 -17.28
C LEU A 42 -8.14 -14.00 -16.92
N HIS A 43 -8.95 -15.04 -17.06
CA HIS A 43 -8.51 -16.43 -16.85
C HIS A 43 -7.43 -16.85 -17.84
N LYS A 44 -7.62 -16.59 -19.14
CA LYS A 44 -6.60 -16.85 -20.17
C LYS A 44 -5.31 -16.06 -19.90
N ALA A 45 -5.43 -14.82 -19.48
CA ALA A 45 -4.28 -14.01 -19.09
C ALA A 45 -3.54 -14.61 -17.89
N HIS A 46 -4.25 -15.09 -16.88
CA HIS A 46 -3.65 -15.78 -15.73
C HIS A 46 -2.85 -17.02 -16.16
N GLU A 47 -3.41 -17.88 -17.00
CA GLU A 47 -2.71 -19.07 -17.52
C GLU A 47 -1.43 -18.70 -18.31
N ALA A 48 -1.52 -17.65 -19.14
CA ALA A 48 -0.37 -17.14 -19.88
C ALA A 48 0.70 -16.59 -18.95
N ILE A 49 0.31 -15.84 -17.91
CA ILE A 49 1.17 -15.29 -16.87
C ILE A 49 1.89 -16.41 -16.12
N VAL A 50 1.20 -17.48 -15.72
CA VAL A 50 1.81 -18.65 -15.08
C VAL A 50 2.92 -19.22 -15.96
N ARG A 51 2.68 -19.36 -17.27
CA ARG A 51 3.69 -19.88 -18.21
C ARG A 51 4.89 -18.95 -18.35
N ILE A 52 4.66 -17.63 -18.41
CA ILE A 52 5.74 -16.63 -18.52
C ILE A 52 6.61 -16.65 -17.26
N LEU A 53 6.00 -16.64 -16.08
CA LEU A 53 6.71 -16.61 -14.81
C LEU A 53 7.50 -17.90 -14.56
N ARG A 54 6.98 -19.07 -14.96
CA ARG A 54 7.70 -20.35 -14.87
C ARG A 54 9.01 -20.35 -15.68
N ARG A 55 9.05 -19.69 -16.84
CA ARG A 55 10.30 -19.53 -17.62
C ARG A 55 11.35 -18.72 -16.84
N GLY A 56 10.92 -17.76 -16.02
CA GLY A 56 11.75 -17.01 -15.08
C GLY A 56 11.94 -17.71 -13.72
N ARG A 57 11.62 -19.01 -13.58
CA ARG A 57 11.67 -19.76 -12.31
C ARG A 57 10.87 -19.11 -11.17
N LEU A 58 9.80 -18.40 -11.50
CA LEU A 58 8.86 -17.81 -10.55
C LEU A 58 7.54 -18.55 -10.54
N THR A 59 6.88 -18.54 -9.37
CA THR A 59 5.57 -19.17 -9.19
C THR A 59 4.56 -18.17 -8.66
N ILE A 60 3.30 -18.30 -9.10
CA ILE A 60 2.19 -17.51 -8.52
C ILE A 60 1.70 -18.22 -7.26
N LYS A 61 1.45 -17.45 -6.21
CA LYS A 61 0.81 -17.96 -4.99
C LYS A 61 -0.59 -18.49 -5.31
N GLY A 62 -1.00 -19.60 -4.67
CA GLY A 62 -2.29 -20.26 -4.92
C GLY A 62 -3.53 -19.44 -4.51
N ASN A 63 -3.35 -18.28 -3.90
CA ASN A 63 -4.43 -17.42 -3.41
C ASN A 63 -4.92 -16.37 -4.44
N TRP A 64 -4.56 -16.50 -5.71
CA TRP A 64 -5.08 -15.62 -6.77
C TRP A 64 -6.59 -15.78 -6.92
N GLN A 65 -7.29 -14.70 -7.27
CA GLN A 65 -8.75 -14.67 -7.36
C GLN A 65 -9.22 -13.77 -8.51
N VAL A 66 -10.32 -14.15 -9.15
CA VAL A 66 -11.04 -13.33 -10.13
C VAL A 66 -12.47 -13.12 -9.63
N TRP A 67 -12.87 -11.87 -9.43
CA TRP A 67 -14.22 -11.53 -9.00
C TRP A 67 -14.76 -10.29 -9.70
N ARG A 68 -16.07 -10.07 -9.62
CA ARG A 68 -16.71 -8.88 -10.17
C ARG A 68 -16.35 -7.68 -9.30
N TYR A 69 -15.86 -6.59 -9.92
CA TYR A 69 -15.59 -5.35 -9.21
C TYR A 69 -16.85 -4.83 -8.49
N GLY A 70 -16.71 -4.45 -7.25
CA GLY A 70 -17.80 -3.99 -6.38
C GLY A 70 -18.40 -5.07 -5.47
N THR A 71 -18.21 -6.37 -5.73
CA THR A 71 -18.62 -7.44 -4.79
C THR A 71 -17.66 -7.59 -3.64
N ARG A 72 -16.38 -7.34 -3.87
CA ARG A 72 -15.30 -7.36 -2.87
C ARG A 72 -14.35 -6.18 -3.11
N PRO A 73 -13.68 -5.67 -2.06
CA PRO A 73 -12.64 -4.69 -2.24
C PRO A 73 -11.40 -5.29 -2.92
N ILE A 74 -10.68 -4.46 -3.67
CA ILE A 74 -9.34 -4.80 -4.13
C ILE A 74 -8.37 -4.47 -3.00
N ASP A 75 -7.64 -5.47 -2.52
CA ASP A 75 -6.61 -5.31 -1.49
C ASP A 75 -5.25 -5.14 -2.16
N PHE A 76 -4.71 -3.91 -2.16
CA PHE A 76 -3.48 -3.57 -2.86
C PHE A 76 -2.65 -2.52 -2.10
N VAL A 77 -1.36 -2.77 -1.94
CA VAL A 77 -0.37 -1.85 -1.33
C VAL A 77 -0.82 -1.27 0.02
N GLY A 78 -1.49 -2.07 0.84
CA GLY A 78 -1.93 -1.65 2.18
C GLY A 78 -3.29 -0.95 2.23
N TYR A 79 -3.96 -0.85 1.10
CA TYR A 79 -5.30 -0.27 0.97
C TYR A 79 -6.32 -1.32 0.55
N ARG A 80 -7.58 -1.04 0.89
CA ARG A 80 -8.76 -1.78 0.41
C ARG A 80 -9.62 -0.83 -0.40
N PHE A 81 -9.61 -1.01 -1.72
CA PHE A 81 -10.36 -0.20 -2.67
C PHE A 81 -11.76 -0.76 -2.86
N TYR A 82 -12.74 -0.03 -2.41
CA TYR A 82 -14.16 -0.28 -2.66
C TYR A 82 -14.62 0.58 -3.84
N LYS A 83 -15.82 0.30 -4.37
CA LYS A 83 -16.37 1.05 -5.51
C LYS A 83 -16.49 2.56 -5.27
N ARG A 84 -16.81 2.99 -4.05
CA ARG A 84 -17.10 4.39 -3.70
C ARG A 84 -16.10 5.01 -2.72
N PHE A 85 -15.30 4.20 -2.04
CA PHE A 85 -14.37 4.68 -1.02
C PHE A 85 -13.16 3.76 -0.88
N THR A 86 -12.12 4.26 -0.25
CA THR A 86 -10.89 3.51 0.03
C THR A 86 -10.61 3.50 1.53
N LEU A 87 -10.23 2.36 2.07
CA LEU A 87 -9.83 2.18 3.47
C LEU A 87 -8.39 1.69 3.56
N LEU A 88 -7.74 1.95 4.70
CA LEU A 88 -6.49 1.27 5.07
C LEU A 88 -6.78 -0.20 5.43
N ARG A 89 -5.81 -1.08 5.21
CA ARG A 89 -5.84 -2.42 5.81
C ARG A 89 -6.00 -2.34 7.31
N LYS A 90 -6.79 -3.22 7.91
CA LYS A 90 -7.08 -3.22 9.36
C LYS A 90 -5.82 -3.14 10.23
N HIS A 91 -4.77 -3.90 9.91
CA HIS A 91 -3.53 -3.91 10.70
C HIS A 91 -2.81 -2.54 10.67
N ILE A 92 -2.83 -1.81 9.54
CA ILE A 92 -2.24 -0.46 9.43
C ILE A 92 -3.06 0.52 10.27
N PHE A 93 -4.39 0.46 10.17
CA PHE A 93 -5.29 1.29 10.97
C PHE A 93 -5.12 1.02 12.47
N TYR A 94 -5.08 -0.24 12.91
CA TYR A 94 -4.84 -0.59 14.31
C TYR A 94 -3.45 -0.17 14.81
N SER A 95 -2.43 -0.24 13.94
CA SER A 95 -1.09 0.24 14.30
C SER A 95 -1.05 1.75 14.48
N LEU A 96 -1.78 2.50 13.65
CA LEU A 96 -1.96 3.95 13.81
C LEU A 96 -2.66 4.28 15.13
N THR A 97 -3.83 3.69 15.39
CA THR A 97 -4.60 3.96 16.61
C THR A 97 -3.85 3.55 17.88
N ARG A 98 -3.13 2.43 17.84
CA ARG A 98 -2.25 2.01 18.95
C ARG A 98 -1.12 3.01 19.19
N THR A 99 -0.53 3.55 18.14
CA THR A 99 0.52 4.58 18.26
C THR A 99 -0.03 5.86 18.87
N VAL A 100 -1.20 6.32 18.46
CA VAL A 100 -1.88 7.50 19.01
C VAL A 100 -2.21 7.30 20.50
N ARG A 101 -2.77 6.14 20.87
CA ARG A 101 -3.04 5.80 22.29
C ARG A 101 -1.77 5.79 23.15
N LYS A 102 -0.65 5.28 22.61
CA LYS A 102 0.64 5.34 23.32
C LYS A 102 1.13 6.76 23.51
N ILE A 103 0.98 7.63 22.52
CA ILE A 103 1.31 9.05 22.64
C ILE A 103 0.45 9.71 23.71
N GLN A 104 -0.85 9.43 23.72
CA GLN A 104 -1.78 9.96 24.72
C GLN A 104 -1.42 9.53 26.14
N ARG A 105 -1.06 8.24 26.33
CA ARG A 105 -0.79 7.68 27.66
C ARG A 105 0.61 7.99 28.20
N PHE A 106 1.62 7.99 27.33
CA PHE A 106 3.03 8.05 27.75
C PHE A 106 3.77 9.28 27.25
N GLY A 107 3.05 10.25 26.68
CA GLY A 107 3.64 11.42 26.06
C GLY A 107 4.26 11.16 24.69
N VAL A 108 4.76 12.23 24.09
CA VAL A 108 5.30 12.22 22.73
C VAL A 108 6.76 11.85 22.74
N ARG A 109 7.15 10.77 22.03
CA ARG A 109 8.54 10.32 21.86
C ARG A 109 8.89 10.28 20.38
N LEU A 110 10.16 10.51 20.02
CA LEU A 110 10.65 10.53 18.64
C LEU A 110 10.22 9.28 17.83
N ARG A 111 10.46 8.07 18.36
CA ARG A 111 10.08 6.81 17.70
C ARG A 111 8.59 6.71 17.38
N GLN A 112 7.75 7.28 18.25
CA GLN A 112 6.29 7.30 18.02
C GLN A 112 5.93 8.34 16.96
N CYS A 113 6.60 9.51 16.92
CA CYS A 113 6.41 10.51 15.88
C CYS A 113 6.73 9.96 14.49
N VAL A 114 7.86 9.26 14.32
CA VAL A 114 8.26 8.64 13.05
C VAL A 114 7.20 7.64 12.58
N ARG A 115 6.77 6.73 13.46
CA ARG A 115 5.71 5.76 13.14
C ARG A 115 4.39 6.44 12.81
N PHE A 116 4.00 7.46 13.59
CA PHE A 116 2.78 8.19 13.37
C PHE A 116 2.77 8.89 12.01
N VAL A 117 3.85 9.62 11.65
CA VAL A 117 3.95 10.30 10.35
C VAL A 117 3.89 9.30 9.20
N SER A 118 4.55 8.14 9.31
CA SER A 118 4.47 7.08 8.31
C SER A 118 3.04 6.57 8.10
N TYR A 119 2.29 6.32 9.17
CA TYR A 119 0.91 5.82 9.06
C TYR A 119 -0.06 6.89 8.57
N ILE A 120 0.03 8.13 9.08
CA ILE A 120 -0.89 9.20 8.71
C ILE A 120 -0.70 9.66 7.26
N SER A 121 0.52 9.58 6.74
CA SER A 121 0.81 9.87 5.34
C SER A 121 0.15 8.86 4.40
N ARG A 122 0.04 7.60 4.80
CA ARG A 122 -0.71 6.56 4.07
C ARG A 122 -2.22 6.75 4.15
N ALA A 123 -2.73 7.36 5.21
CA ALA A 123 -4.16 7.63 5.37
C ALA A 123 -4.66 8.83 4.53
N LYS A 124 -3.76 9.69 4.04
CA LYS A 124 -4.12 10.89 3.28
C LYS A 124 -5.05 10.63 2.07
N PRO A 125 -4.85 9.58 1.24
CA PRO A 125 -5.67 9.34 0.04
C PRO A 125 -6.99 8.60 0.31
N ILE A 126 -7.43 8.47 1.56
CA ILE A 126 -8.66 7.75 1.95
C ILE A 126 -9.67 8.66 2.62
N ASN A 127 -10.91 8.18 2.79
CA ASN A 127 -11.98 8.86 3.53
C ASN A 127 -11.72 8.83 5.04
N PHE A 128 -10.75 9.62 5.49
CA PHE A 128 -10.21 9.55 6.85
C PHE A 128 -10.26 10.90 7.58
N LYS A 129 -10.67 11.96 6.88
CA LYS A 129 -10.60 13.35 7.36
C LYS A 129 -11.33 13.54 8.68
N ASP A 130 -12.57 13.11 8.77
CA ASP A 130 -13.40 13.33 9.97
C ASP A 130 -12.89 12.53 11.16
N TYR A 131 -12.48 11.27 10.93
CA TYR A 131 -11.85 10.47 11.98
C TYR A 131 -10.54 11.10 12.48
N TYR A 132 -9.72 11.62 11.57
CA TYR A 132 -8.48 12.33 11.93
C TYR A 132 -8.75 13.57 12.77
N ILE A 133 -9.68 14.41 12.34
CA ILE A 133 -10.01 15.68 13.03
C ILE A 133 -10.53 15.39 14.43
N ASN A 134 -11.45 14.46 14.58
CA ASN A 134 -12.17 14.22 15.82
C ASN A 134 -11.38 13.37 16.83
N ASN A 135 -10.56 12.41 16.35
CA ASN A 135 -9.97 11.41 17.24
C ASN A 135 -8.43 11.47 17.33
N ILE A 136 -7.75 12.03 16.35
CA ILE A 136 -6.29 11.99 16.27
C ILE A 136 -5.67 13.38 16.48
N LYS A 137 -6.14 14.37 15.73
CA LYS A 137 -5.59 15.73 15.75
C LYS A 137 -5.55 16.37 17.13
N PRO A 138 -6.53 16.17 18.05
CA PRO A 138 -6.46 16.69 19.42
C PRO A 138 -5.29 16.11 20.23
N ILE A 139 -4.86 14.87 19.93
CA ILE A 139 -3.76 14.19 20.62
C ILE A 139 -2.42 14.58 20.01
N ILE A 140 -2.31 14.44 18.68
CA ILE A 140 -1.11 14.77 17.91
C ILE A 140 -1.46 15.16 16.48
N SER A 141 -0.92 16.29 15.99
CA SER A 141 -0.99 16.67 14.58
C SER A 141 0.25 16.20 13.81
N LYS A 142 0.09 16.01 12.48
CA LYS A 142 1.21 15.65 11.60
C LYS A 142 2.33 16.69 11.66
N GLY A 143 1.99 17.99 11.65
CA GLY A 143 2.97 19.07 11.72
C GLY A 143 3.76 19.08 13.04
N ARG A 144 3.10 18.84 14.18
CA ARG A 144 3.78 18.72 15.48
C ARG A 144 4.75 17.54 15.50
N ALA A 145 4.34 16.38 14.98
CA ALA A 145 5.20 15.20 14.90
C ALA A 145 6.42 15.43 13.97
N GLN A 146 6.23 16.09 12.83
CA GLN A 146 7.31 16.44 11.91
C GLN A 146 8.31 17.41 12.52
N LYS A 147 7.86 18.45 13.25
CA LYS A 147 8.75 19.38 13.96
C LYS A 147 9.64 18.66 14.97
N ILE A 148 9.09 17.71 15.72
CA ILE A 148 9.87 16.90 16.69
C ILE A 148 10.92 16.05 15.97
N ILE A 149 10.58 15.42 14.83
CA ILE A 149 11.53 14.63 14.04
C ILE A 149 12.66 15.52 13.50
N SER A 150 12.33 16.68 12.92
CA SER A 150 13.33 17.62 12.40
C SER A 150 14.24 18.14 13.49
N TYR A 151 13.73 18.51 14.65
CA TYR A 151 14.53 18.97 15.79
C TYR A 151 15.59 17.92 16.18
N HIS A 152 15.17 16.66 16.34
CA HIS A 152 16.12 15.57 16.68
C HIS A 152 17.12 15.27 15.56
N ALA A 153 16.73 15.41 14.29
CA ALA A 153 17.65 15.21 13.17
C ALA A 153 18.75 16.29 13.16
N HIS A 154 18.40 17.55 13.40
CA HIS A 154 19.36 18.66 13.52
C HIS A 154 20.29 18.50 14.73
N THR A 155 19.78 18.06 15.87
CA THR A 155 20.58 17.86 17.08
C THR A 155 21.61 16.73 16.90
N LEU A 156 21.26 15.66 16.19
CA LEU A 156 22.18 14.54 15.89
C LEU A 156 23.19 14.89 14.79
N GLY A 157 22.81 15.72 13.80
CA GLY A 157 23.72 16.20 12.76
C GLY A 157 24.68 17.30 13.19
N ALA A 158 24.42 17.97 14.32
CA ALA A 158 25.31 18.98 14.88
C ALA A 158 26.40 18.39 15.80
N VAL A 159 26.37 17.08 16.08
CA VAL A 159 27.33 16.35 16.94
C VAL A 159 28.28 15.48 16.10
N ALA A 160 28.12 15.44 14.77
CA ALA A 160 29.00 14.76 13.81
C ALA A 160 29.84 15.78 13.04
#